data_b5964e4dc39ecda2977ff70d0a6ad284
#
_entry.id   b5964e4dc39ecda2977ff70d0a6ad284
#
_cell.length_a   1.000
_cell.length_b   1.000
_cell.length_c   1.000
_cell.angle_alpha   90.00
_cell.angle_beta   90.00
_cell.angle_gamma   90.00
#
_symmetry.space_group_name_H-M   'P 1'
#
loop_
_entity.id
_entity.type
_entity.pdbx_description
1 polymer ?
#
loop_
_entity_poly.entity_id
_entity_poly.type
_entity_poly.pdbx_seq_one_letter_code
_entity_poly.pdbx_strand_id
1 'polypeptide(L)'
;MRPGGIGAGLIAVCLWGLAPVATRSLVSELAPLPLLTLRQLLAAGVLLPWAVPALRRIDARDLPRLIAAGLLGMVGYNLPVTVGLQWLPASSAGLLLATEPVWVLVIGLVFLAERAGLRIVLGTGVALTGVAVIAGPAALSPGSGTRAAAGAALVLLATLAFGGYTVVLRPLSEKYGPVSATAASSVAGALPYLALVGTIWPPRLSRPAWGEMLFLALGSTVAGMLLWNRAIVRGGSTRISRLLYLEPVVSVLGAMVFLGERATAAVLAGGVLVIAGVLVIGDSATGGKPDERERGVSAETPSSARSLGVGG
;
A
#
# COMPACT_ATOMS: atom_id res chain seq x y z
N MET A 1 1.56 4.22 26.90
CA MET A 1 1.16 4.54 25.52
C MET A 1 2.13 5.58 24.97
N ARG A 2 2.88 5.29 23.93
CA ARG A 2 3.77 6.30 23.31
C ARG A 2 2.98 7.01 22.18
N PRO A 3 2.58 8.27 22.34
CA PRO A 3 1.71 8.97 21.39
C PRO A 3 2.28 9.12 19.97
N GLY A 4 3.58 8.93 19.80
CA GLY A 4 4.26 9.11 18.52
C GLY A 4 3.98 8.07 17.41
N GLY A 5 3.29 6.96 17.69
CA GLY A 5 2.96 5.95 16.67
C GLY A 5 1.78 6.36 15.79
N ILE A 6 0.70 6.84 16.41
CA ILE A 6 -0.51 7.25 15.67
C ILE A 6 -0.22 8.46 14.78
N GLY A 7 0.51 9.47 15.29
CA GLY A 7 0.88 10.65 14.50
C GLY A 7 1.71 10.30 13.25
N ALA A 8 2.69 9.40 13.39
CA ALA A 8 3.47 8.92 12.25
C ALA A 8 2.59 8.17 11.23
N GLY A 9 1.65 7.33 11.70
CA GLY A 9 0.71 6.62 10.84
C GLY A 9 -0.24 7.56 10.10
N LEU A 10 -0.79 8.58 10.77
CA LEU A 10 -1.65 9.58 10.13
C LEU A 10 -0.91 10.36 9.04
N ILE A 11 0.33 10.78 9.30
CA ILE A 11 1.13 11.47 8.28
C ILE A 11 1.38 10.55 7.08
N ALA A 12 1.74 9.28 7.31
CA ALA A 12 1.95 8.31 6.21
C ALA A 12 0.69 8.14 5.35
N VAL A 13 -0.47 7.98 5.98
CA VAL A 13 -1.77 7.83 5.29
C VAL A 13 -2.14 9.09 4.50
N CYS A 14 -1.89 10.29 5.04
CA CYS A 14 -2.09 11.54 4.30
C CYS A 14 -1.16 11.62 3.07
N LEU A 15 0.11 11.22 3.22
CA LEU A 15 1.06 11.21 2.11
C LEU A 15 0.64 10.24 1.00
N TRP A 16 0.12 9.07 1.36
CA TRP A 16 -0.36 8.07 0.41
C TRP A 16 -1.69 8.45 -0.23
N GLY A 17 -2.64 8.96 0.55
CA GLY A 17 -3.93 9.42 0.03
C GLY A 17 -3.81 10.59 -0.95
N LEU A 18 -2.78 11.44 -0.80
CA LEU A 18 -2.49 12.51 -1.77
C LEU A 18 -1.68 12.05 -2.99
N ALA A 19 -1.12 10.84 -2.98
CA ALA A 19 -0.31 10.35 -4.10
C ALA A 19 -1.09 10.22 -5.42
N PRO A 20 -2.35 9.69 -5.47
CA PRO A 20 -3.16 9.70 -6.68
C PRO A 20 -3.42 11.12 -7.20
N VAL A 21 -3.60 12.10 -6.30
CA VAL A 21 -3.84 13.51 -6.64
C VAL A 21 -2.64 14.10 -7.37
N ALA A 22 -1.45 14.00 -6.77
CA ALA A 22 -0.20 14.48 -7.38
C ALA A 22 0.13 13.71 -8.68
N THR A 23 -0.12 12.40 -8.73
CA THR A 23 0.08 11.60 -9.95
C THR A 23 -0.88 12.06 -11.05
N ARG A 24 -2.15 12.32 -10.74
CA ARG A 24 -3.15 12.82 -11.70
C ARG A 24 -2.76 14.17 -12.29
N SER A 25 -2.23 15.07 -11.49
CA SER A 25 -1.68 16.35 -11.94
C SER A 25 -0.50 16.13 -12.89
N LEU A 26 0.49 15.35 -12.47
CA LEU A 26 1.72 15.12 -13.22
C LEU A 26 1.54 14.41 -14.56
N VAL A 27 0.55 13.51 -14.71
CA VAL A 27 0.30 12.84 -16.00
C VAL A 27 -0.25 13.78 -17.08
N SER A 28 -0.60 15.02 -16.74
CA SER A 28 -0.92 16.07 -17.69
C SER A 28 0.33 16.72 -18.30
N GLU A 29 1.46 16.73 -17.58
CA GLU A 29 2.73 17.31 -18.04
C GLU A 29 3.73 16.26 -18.53
N LEU A 30 3.69 15.05 -17.98
CA LEU A 30 4.67 14.02 -18.27
C LEU A 30 3.98 12.67 -18.51
N ALA A 31 4.40 11.98 -19.56
CA ALA A 31 3.88 10.64 -19.87
C ALA A 31 4.19 9.65 -18.71
N PRO A 32 3.40 8.59 -18.51
CA PRO A 32 3.52 7.67 -17.38
C PRO A 32 4.90 7.07 -17.18
N LEU A 33 5.54 6.58 -18.24
CA LEU A 33 6.86 5.94 -18.13
C LEU A 33 7.96 6.91 -17.69
N PRO A 34 8.15 8.09 -18.32
CA PRO A 34 9.03 9.14 -17.82
C PRO A 34 8.75 9.54 -16.37
N LEU A 35 7.48 9.74 -16.01
CA LEU A 35 7.09 10.08 -14.63
C LEU A 35 7.56 9.02 -13.65
N LEU A 36 7.24 7.75 -13.93
CA LEU A 36 7.63 6.63 -13.07
C LEU A 36 9.14 6.46 -13.01
N THR A 37 9.84 6.58 -14.13
CA THR A 37 11.30 6.47 -14.16
C THR A 37 11.92 7.49 -13.20
N LEU A 38 11.53 8.75 -13.32
CA LEU A 38 12.06 9.81 -12.47
C LEU A 38 11.68 9.58 -11.00
N ARG A 39 10.40 9.28 -10.71
CA ARG A 39 9.92 9.01 -9.35
C ARG A 39 10.65 7.84 -8.70
N GLN A 40 10.74 6.70 -9.39
CA GLN A 40 11.31 5.48 -8.81
C GLN A 40 12.82 5.57 -8.62
N LEU A 41 13.54 6.20 -9.55
CA LEU A 41 14.98 6.38 -9.42
C LEU A 41 15.34 7.39 -8.32
N LEU A 42 14.59 8.49 -8.17
CA LEU A 42 14.76 9.41 -7.05
C LEU A 42 14.50 8.72 -5.71
N ALA A 43 13.39 7.98 -5.60
CA ALA A 43 13.07 7.26 -4.38
C ALA A 43 14.11 6.16 -4.07
N ALA A 44 14.52 5.37 -5.08
CA ALA A 44 15.53 4.34 -4.92
C ALA A 44 16.87 4.92 -4.49
N GLY A 45 17.30 6.05 -5.07
CA GLY A 45 18.53 6.73 -4.69
C GLY A 45 18.54 7.11 -3.21
N VAL A 46 17.45 7.67 -2.70
CA VAL A 46 17.33 8.04 -1.28
C VAL A 46 17.21 6.81 -0.38
N LEU A 47 16.67 5.68 -0.87
CA LEU A 47 16.56 4.43 -0.10
C LEU A 47 17.86 3.62 -0.04
N LEU A 48 18.89 3.94 -0.84
CA LEU A 48 20.17 3.20 -0.87
C LEU A 48 20.81 2.99 0.52
N PRO A 49 20.82 3.97 1.46
CA PRO A 49 21.42 3.78 2.78
C PRO A 49 20.78 2.61 3.57
N TRP A 50 19.50 2.32 3.35
CA TRP A 50 18.81 1.19 3.96
C TRP A 50 18.86 -0.07 3.09
N ALA A 51 18.82 0.08 1.76
CA ALA A 51 18.81 -1.03 0.82
C ALA A 51 20.17 -1.73 0.72
N VAL A 52 21.29 -1.00 0.63
CA VAL A 52 22.62 -1.59 0.44
C VAL A 52 23.03 -2.51 1.61
N PRO A 53 22.90 -2.10 2.88
CA PRO A 53 23.17 -3.02 3.99
C PRO A 53 22.24 -4.23 4.02
N ALA A 54 20.96 -4.04 3.61
CA ALA A 54 19.99 -5.12 3.53
C ALA A 54 20.38 -6.13 2.44
N LEU A 55 20.69 -5.67 1.22
CA LEU A 55 21.08 -6.51 0.09
C LEU A 55 22.33 -7.37 0.39
N ARG A 56 23.27 -6.85 1.18
CA ARG A 56 24.46 -7.60 1.62
C ARG A 56 24.15 -8.74 2.59
N ARG A 57 22.97 -8.72 3.24
CA ARG A 57 22.53 -9.71 4.23
C ARG A 57 21.51 -10.69 3.67
N ILE A 58 20.93 -10.39 2.50
CA ILE A 58 19.91 -11.22 1.87
C ILE A 58 20.59 -12.45 1.25
N ASP A 59 20.10 -13.62 1.62
CA ASP A 59 20.57 -14.88 1.06
C ASP A 59 20.24 -14.97 -0.44
N ALA A 60 21.13 -15.56 -1.22
CA ALA A 60 20.93 -15.73 -2.67
C ALA A 60 19.62 -16.47 -3.01
N ARG A 61 19.16 -17.37 -2.12
CA ARG A 61 17.91 -18.12 -2.26
C ARG A 61 16.66 -17.22 -2.14
N ASP A 62 16.77 -16.08 -1.44
CA ASP A 62 15.69 -15.13 -1.24
C ASP A 62 15.65 -14.03 -2.32
N LEU A 63 16.72 -13.94 -3.14
CA LEU A 63 16.84 -12.91 -4.17
C LEU A 63 15.73 -12.98 -5.24
N PRO A 64 15.31 -14.15 -5.76
CA PRO A 64 14.18 -14.20 -6.69
C PRO A 64 12.88 -13.65 -6.10
N ARG A 65 12.62 -13.94 -4.81
CA ARG A 65 11.46 -13.41 -4.08
C ARG A 65 11.55 -11.90 -3.89
N LEU A 66 12.74 -11.38 -3.58
CA LEU A 66 12.97 -9.94 -3.47
C LEU A 66 12.71 -9.22 -4.79
N ILE A 67 13.24 -9.75 -5.89
CA ILE A 67 13.04 -9.20 -7.24
C ILE A 67 11.55 -9.24 -7.61
N ALA A 68 10.88 -10.37 -7.38
CA ALA A 68 9.44 -10.50 -7.63
C ALA A 68 8.63 -9.48 -6.83
N ALA A 69 8.92 -9.29 -5.55
CA ALA A 69 8.30 -8.25 -4.73
C ALA A 69 8.58 -6.86 -5.29
N GLY A 70 9.83 -6.56 -5.64
CA GLY A 70 10.20 -5.28 -6.25
C GLY A 70 9.46 -5.01 -7.55
N LEU A 71 9.37 -5.98 -8.45
CA LEU A 71 8.64 -5.85 -9.71
C LEU A 71 7.14 -5.69 -9.49
N LEU A 72 6.53 -6.46 -8.59
CA LEU A 72 5.11 -6.30 -8.25
C LEU A 72 4.81 -4.93 -7.65
N GLY A 73 5.62 -4.44 -6.71
CA GLY A 73 5.39 -3.16 -6.05
C GLY A 73 5.76 -1.96 -6.92
N MET A 74 6.92 -1.98 -7.59
CA MET A 74 7.41 -0.81 -8.31
C MET A 74 6.88 -0.73 -9.75
N VAL A 75 6.70 -1.86 -10.43
CA VAL A 75 6.19 -1.89 -11.80
C VAL A 75 4.72 -2.29 -11.80
N GLY A 76 4.39 -3.47 -11.25
CA GLY A 76 3.04 -4.04 -11.28
C GLY A 76 1.98 -3.19 -10.61
N TYR A 77 2.32 -2.46 -9.56
CA TYR A 77 1.43 -1.51 -8.89
C TYR A 77 1.48 -0.11 -9.51
N ASN A 78 2.67 0.49 -9.55
CA ASN A 78 2.76 1.91 -9.91
C ASN A 78 2.45 2.20 -11.38
N LEU A 79 2.82 1.30 -12.32
CA LEU A 79 2.59 1.55 -13.74
C LEU A 79 1.09 1.55 -14.09
N PRO A 80 0.29 0.53 -13.72
CA PRO A 80 -1.13 0.57 -14.01
C PRO A 80 -1.87 1.71 -13.30
N VAL A 81 -1.50 2.08 -12.06
CA VAL A 81 -2.07 3.25 -11.38
C VAL A 81 -1.79 4.52 -12.17
N THR A 82 -0.54 4.73 -12.57
CA THR A 82 -0.13 5.96 -13.26
C THR A 82 -0.77 6.07 -14.65
N VAL A 83 -0.85 4.97 -15.39
CA VAL A 83 -1.56 4.93 -16.68
C VAL A 83 -3.07 5.11 -16.47
N GLY A 84 -3.67 4.45 -15.52
CA GLY A 84 -5.10 4.55 -15.21
C GLY A 84 -5.51 5.97 -14.84
N LEU A 85 -4.67 6.70 -14.10
CA LEU A 85 -4.90 8.09 -13.74
C LEU A 85 -4.85 9.08 -14.91
N GLN A 86 -4.42 8.68 -16.11
CA GLN A 86 -4.63 9.49 -17.31
C GLN A 86 -6.10 9.59 -17.70
N TRP A 87 -6.91 8.59 -17.37
CA TRP A 87 -8.29 8.44 -17.82
C TRP A 87 -9.32 8.44 -16.68
N LEU A 88 -8.86 8.31 -15.45
CA LEU A 88 -9.71 8.23 -14.26
C LEU A 88 -9.44 9.43 -13.34
N PRO A 89 -10.48 10.05 -12.74
CA PRO A 89 -10.31 11.04 -11.69
C PRO A 89 -9.54 10.49 -10.48
N ALA A 90 -8.76 11.34 -9.82
CA ALA A 90 -7.97 10.93 -8.66
C ALA A 90 -8.86 10.48 -7.49
N SER A 91 -10.03 11.11 -7.32
CA SER A 91 -11.05 10.72 -6.35
C SER A 91 -11.54 9.28 -6.56
N SER A 92 -11.86 8.91 -7.81
CA SER A 92 -12.28 7.56 -8.15
C SER A 92 -11.15 6.55 -7.98
N ALA A 93 -9.95 6.89 -8.43
CA ALA A 93 -8.77 6.03 -8.28
C ALA A 93 -8.45 5.75 -6.80
N GLY A 94 -8.46 6.77 -5.93
CA GLY A 94 -8.22 6.61 -4.50
C GLY A 94 -9.22 5.68 -3.80
N LEU A 95 -10.49 5.73 -4.23
CA LEU A 95 -11.53 4.82 -3.71
C LEU A 95 -11.35 3.39 -4.23
N LEU A 96 -10.93 3.21 -5.49
CA LEU A 96 -10.61 1.89 -6.03
C LEU A 96 -9.38 1.27 -5.36
N LEU A 97 -8.36 2.07 -5.06
CA LEU A 97 -7.17 1.63 -4.32
C LEU A 97 -7.53 1.12 -2.92
N ALA A 98 -8.60 1.61 -2.28
CA ALA A 98 -9.08 1.08 -1.01
C ALA A 98 -9.50 -0.42 -1.06
N THR A 99 -9.55 -1.04 -2.24
CA THR A 99 -9.77 -2.49 -2.39
C THR A 99 -8.50 -3.34 -2.17
N GLU A 100 -7.33 -2.74 -1.99
CA GLU A 100 -6.07 -3.46 -1.77
C GLU A 100 -6.15 -4.55 -0.69
N PRO A 101 -6.76 -4.32 0.48
CA PRO A 101 -6.89 -5.36 1.50
C PRO A 101 -7.71 -6.57 1.04
N VAL A 102 -8.67 -6.37 0.14
CA VAL A 102 -9.47 -7.47 -0.45
C VAL A 102 -8.56 -8.41 -1.22
N TRP A 103 -7.67 -7.87 -2.05
CA TRP A 103 -6.76 -8.68 -2.85
C TRP A 103 -5.67 -9.35 -2.02
N VAL A 104 -5.13 -8.68 -1.00
CA VAL A 104 -4.20 -9.30 -0.04
C VAL A 104 -4.83 -10.53 0.57
N LEU A 105 -6.11 -10.44 0.97
CA LEU A 105 -6.85 -11.54 1.55
C LEU A 105 -7.13 -12.64 0.51
N VAL A 106 -7.67 -12.30 -0.68
CA VAL A 106 -7.98 -13.28 -1.74
C VAL A 106 -6.73 -14.07 -2.13
N ILE A 107 -5.59 -13.40 -2.32
CA ILE A 107 -4.32 -14.06 -2.64
C ILE A 107 -3.88 -14.96 -1.47
N GLY A 108 -4.00 -14.48 -0.23
CA GLY A 108 -3.72 -15.27 0.97
C GLY A 108 -4.57 -16.54 1.04
N LEU A 109 -5.87 -16.44 0.80
CA LEU A 109 -6.78 -17.59 0.78
C LEU A 109 -6.41 -18.62 -0.31
N VAL A 110 -6.07 -18.15 -1.52
CA VAL A 110 -5.74 -19.04 -2.66
C VAL A 110 -4.40 -19.75 -2.45
N PHE A 111 -3.36 -19.01 -2.00
CA PHE A 111 -2.00 -19.54 -1.91
C PHE A 111 -1.65 -20.15 -0.54
N LEU A 112 -2.32 -19.74 0.53
CA LEU A 112 -2.09 -20.23 1.89
C LEU A 112 -3.16 -21.25 2.33
N ALA A 113 -4.10 -21.62 1.44
CA ALA A 113 -5.20 -22.55 1.72
C ALA A 113 -6.03 -22.20 2.97
N GLU A 114 -6.11 -20.91 3.32
CA GLU A 114 -6.93 -20.41 4.40
C GLU A 114 -8.42 -20.56 4.04
N ARG A 115 -9.30 -20.80 5.02
CA ARG A 115 -10.75 -20.91 4.76
C ARG A 115 -11.39 -19.53 4.81
N ALA A 116 -12.09 -19.15 3.74
CA ALA A 116 -12.89 -17.94 3.73
C ALA A 116 -14.11 -18.09 4.66
N GLY A 117 -14.16 -17.33 5.74
CA GLY A 117 -15.38 -17.20 6.55
C GLY A 117 -16.46 -16.40 5.81
N LEU A 118 -17.73 -16.59 6.18
CA LEU A 118 -18.88 -15.91 5.57
C LEU A 118 -18.70 -14.37 5.52
N ARG A 119 -18.14 -13.77 6.56
CA ARG A 119 -17.88 -12.33 6.63
C ARG A 119 -16.91 -11.85 5.55
N ILE A 120 -15.90 -12.66 5.22
CA ILE A 120 -14.94 -12.37 4.15
C ILE A 120 -15.66 -12.34 2.81
N VAL A 121 -16.49 -13.33 2.53
CA VAL A 121 -17.28 -13.43 1.29
C VAL A 121 -18.25 -12.24 1.17
N LEU A 122 -18.99 -11.94 2.24
CA LEU A 122 -19.93 -10.81 2.26
C LEU A 122 -19.21 -9.45 2.12
N GLY A 123 -18.14 -9.24 2.87
CA GLY A 123 -17.37 -7.99 2.80
C GLY A 123 -16.74 -7.77 1.43
N THR A 124 -16.20 -8.83 0.80
CA THR A 124 -15.70 -8.79 -0.57
C THR A 124 -16.81 -8.46 -1.56
N GLY A 125 -17.99 -9.09 -1.44
CA GLY A 125 -19.15 -8.80 -2.28
C GLY A 125 -19.58 -7.33 -2.18
N VAL A 126 -19.67 -6.79 -0.97
CA VAL A 126 -20.00 -5.37 -0.74
C VAL A 126 -18.94 -4.45 -1.34
N ALA A 127 -17.65 -4.72 -1.14
CA ALA A 127 -16.56 -3.92 -1.71
C ALA A 127 -16.59 -3.93 -3.25
N LEU A 128 -16.77 -5.09 -3.88
CA LEU A 128 -16.89 -5.21 -5.34
C LEU A 128 -18.13 -4.50 -5.90
N THR A 129 -19.25 -4.51 -5.17
CA THR A 129 -20.43 -3.72 -5.52
C THR A 129 -20.10 -2.23 -5.51
N GLY A 130 -19.37 -1.75 -4.50
CA GLY A 130 -18.88 -0.38 -4.44
C GLY A 130 -17.98 -0.01 -5.63
N VAL A 131 -17.08 -0.90 -6.03
CA VAL A 131 -16.25 -0.75 -7.25
C VAL A 131 -17.13 -0.59 -8.50
N ALA A 132 -18.14 -1.44 -8.66
CA ALA A 132 -19.07 -1.37 -9.80
C ALA A 132 -19.86 -0.05 -9.82
N VAL A 133 -20.27 0.46 -8.66
CA VAL A 133 -20.94 1.77 -8.53
C VAL A 133 -20.02 2.94 -8.91
N ILE A 134 -18.73 2.89 -8.53
CA ILE A 134 -17.74 3.93 -8.89
C ILE A 134 -17.45 3.91 -10.40
N ALA A 135 -17.21 2.72 -10.95
CA ALA A 135 -16.76 2.57 -12.34
C ALA A 135 -17.92 2.62 -13.35
N GLY A 136 -19.13 2.21 -12.95
CA GLY A 136 -20.27 2.01 -13.83
C GLY A 136 -20.69 3.26 -14.63
N PRO A 137 -20.92 4.42 -14.00
CA PRO A 137 -21.31 5.64 -14.73
C PRO A 137 -20.24 6.09 -15.75
N ALA A 138 -18.97 5.94 -15.42
CA ALA A 138 -17.87 6.26 -16.32
C ALA A 138 -17.80 5.28 -17.50
N ALA A 139 -18.05 3.99 -17.27
CA ALA A 139 -18.06 2.96 -18.31
C ALA A 139 -19.23 3.11 -19.29
N LEU A 140 -20.35 3.64 -18.83
CA LEU A 140 -21.57 3.82 -19.63
C LEU A 140 -21.61 5.15 -20.40
N SER A 141 -20.64 6.06 -20.20
CA SER A 141 -20.61 7.36 -20.85
C SER A 141 -20.20 7.25 -22.31
N PRO A 142 -21.01 7.76 -23.30
CA PRO A 142 -20.66 7.70 -24.71
C PRO A 142 -19.32 8.40 -25.00
N GLY A 143 -18.46 7.75 -25.77
CA GLY A 143 -17.17 8.30 -26.25
C GLY A 143 -16.01 8.30 -25.25
N SER A 144 -16.25 8.48 -23.96
CA SER A 144 -15.22 8.44 -22.91
C SER A 144 -15.26 7.17 -22.04
N GLY A 145 -16.37 6.42 -22.07
CA GLY A 145 -16.66 5.30 -21.21
C GLY A 145 -15.61 4.18 -21.28
N THR A 146 -15.15 3.85 -22.49
CA THR A 146 -14.14 2.80 -22.68
C THR A 146 -12.81 3.14 -22.03
N ARG A 147 -12.35 4.40 -22.11
CA ARG A 147 -11.11 4.84 -21.48
C ARG A 147 -11.21 4.87 -19.95
N ALA A 148 -12.34 5.38 -19.44
CA ALA A 148 -12.55 5.41 -17.99
C ALA A 148 -12.67 3.99 -17.39
N ALA A 149 -13.36 3.07 -18.10
CA ALA A 149 -13.40 1.67 -17.71
C ALA A 149 -12.03 1.00 -17.75
N ALA A 150 -11.22 1.26 -18.79
CA ALA A 150 -9.84 0.79 -18.87
C ALA A 150 -8.98 1.37 -17.75
N GLY A 151 -9.15 2.65 -17.40
CA GLY A 151 -8.49 3.28 -16.27
C GLY A 151 -8.85 2.61 -14.94
N ALA A 152 -10.12 2.33 -14.70
CA ALA A 152 -10.58 1.62 -13.52
C ALA A 152 -10.02 0.18 -13.46
N ALA A 153 -10.02 -0.55 -14.59
CA ALA A 153 -9.46 -1.90 -14.68
C ALA A 153 -7.94 -1.89 -14.38
N LEU A 154 -7.20 -0.89 -14.86
CA LEU A 154 -5.78 -0.74 -14.56
C LEU A 154 -5.53 -0.47 -13.08
N VAL A 155 -6.31 0.39 -12.44
CA VAL A 155 -6.21 0.64 -11.00
C VAL A 155 -6.52 -0.63 -10.20
N LEU A 156 -7.55 -1.41 -10.59
CA LEU A 156 -7.84 -2.69 -9.94
C LEU A 156 -6.74 -3.75 -10.18
N LEU A 157 -6.12 -3.78 -11.37
CA LEU A 157 -4.96 -4.63 -11.63
C LEU A 157 -3.78 -4.24 -10.72
N ALA A 158 -3.58 -2.96 -10.49
CA ALA A 158 -2.56 -2.48 -9.56
C ALA A 158 -2.83 -2.95 -8.14
N THR A 159 -4.08 -2.89 -7.64
CA THR A 159 -4.43 -3.37 -6.30
C THR A 159 -4.20 -4.88 -6.14
N LEU A 160 -4.45 -5.65 -7.19
CA LEU A 160 -4.11 -7.07 -7.25
C LEU A 160 -2.59 -7.29 -7.17
N ALA A 161 -1.80 -6.52 -7.93
CA ALA A 161 -0.34 -6.59 -7.89
C ALA A 161 0.19 -6.21 -6.50
N PHE A 162 -0.40 -5.22 -5.83
CA PHE A 162 -0.08 -4.84 -4.45
C PHE A 162 -0.38 -5.95 -3.45
N GLY A 163 -1.51 -6.66 -3.63
CA GLY A 163 -1.82 -7.86 -2.87
C GLY A 163 -0.73 -8.92 -3.00
N GLY A 164 -0.31 -9.19 -4.24
CA GLY A 164 0.81 -10.10 -4.54
C GLY A 164 2.13 -9.63 -3.92
N TYR A 165 2.46 -8.34 -4.05
CA TYR A 165 3.62 -7.71 -3.41
C TYR A 165 3.64 -7.96 -1.90
N THR A 166 2.52 -7.71 -1.23
CA THR A 166 2.40 -7.85 0.23
C THR A 166 2.65 -9.30 0.68
N VAL A 167 2.06 -10.27 -0.02
CA VAL A 167 2.23 -11.70 0.29
C VAL A 167 3.66 -12.17 0.03
N VAL A 168 4.24 -11.77 -1.12
CA VAL A 168 5.60 -12.16 -1.50
C VAL A 168 6.65 -11.53 -0.58
N LEU A 169 6.46 -10.26 -0.17
CA LEU A 169 7.41 -9.54 0.69
C LEU A 169 7.35 -9.98 2.16
N ARG A 170 6.21 -10.50 2.63
CA ARG A 170 5.99 -10.83 4.03
C ARG A 170 7.10 -11.68 4.66
N PRO A 171 7.50 -12.84 4.10
CA PRO A 171 8.57 -13.66 4.67
C PRO A 171 9.93 -12.95 4.73
N LEU A 172 10.22 -12.09 3.74
CA LEU A 172 11.43 -11.27 3.75
C LEU A 172 11.39 -10.22 4.85
N SER A 173 10.22 -9.62 5.08
CA SER A 173 10.02 -8.64 6.15
C SER A 173 10.14 -9.26 7.53
N GLU A 174 9.67 -10.49 7.71
CA GLU A 174 9.84 -11.27 8.95
C GLU A 174 11.31 -11.66 9.19
N LYS A 175 12.04 -12.06 8.14
CA LYS A 175 13.43 -12.51 8.23
C LYS A 175 14.45 -11.37 8.35
N TYR A 176 14.29 -10.29 7.56
CA TYR A 176 15.30 -9.23 7.42
C TYR A 176 14.86 -7.88 8.00
N GLY A 177 13.65 -7.80 8.50
CA GLY A 177 13.02 -6.59 9.01
C GLY A 177 12.27 -5.80 7.92
N PRO A 178 11.13 -5.16 8.28
CA PRO A 178 10.23 -4.52 7.32
C PRO A 178 10.89 -3.39 6.51
N VAL A 179 11.66 -2.52 7.16
CA VAL A 179 12.35 -1.39 6.49
C VAL A 179 13.38 -1.90 5.50
N SER A 180 14.19 -2.89 5.91
CA SER A 180 15.24 -3.48 5.07
C SER A 180 14.65 -4.19 3.85
N ALA A 181 13.64 -5.03 4.05
CA ALA A 181 12.98 -5.76 2.98
C ALA A 181 12.30 -4.81 1.97
N THR A 182 11.57 -3.80 2.47
CA THR A 182 10.89 -2.81 1.61
C THR A 182 11.90 -1.94 0.86
N ALA A 183 12.95 -1.44 1.50
CA ALA A 183 13.97 -0.64 0.82
C ALA A 183 14.72 -1.45 -0.25
N ALA A 184 15.12 -2.69 0.08
CA ALA A 184 15.82 -3.56 -0.86
C ALA A 184 14.93 -3.95 -2.07
N SER A 185 13.65 -4.30 -1.83
CA SER A 185 12.70 -4.60 -2.91
C SER A 185 12.40 -3.37 -3.77
N SER A 186 12.28 -2.17 -3.17
CA SER A 186 12.06 -0.93 -3.91
C SER A 186 13.24 -0.61 -4.84
N VAL A 187 14.48 -0.77 -4.36
CA VAL A 187 15.68 -0.58 -5.19
C VAL A 187 15.75 -1.63 -6.29
N ALA A 188 15.51 -2.90 -5.97
CA ALA A 188 15.50 -3.97 -6.97
C ALA A 188 14.42 -3.74 -8.05
N GLY A 189 13.21 -3.31 -7.65
CA GLY A 189 12.12 -3.02 -8.57
C GLY A 189 12.29 -1.72 -9.37
N ALA A 190 13.22 -0.84 -8.95
CA ALA A 190 13.57 0.36 -9.70
C ALA A 190 14.60 0.10 -10.82
N LEU A 191 15.33 -1.02 -10.78
CA LEU A 191 16.37 -1.33 -11.77
C LEU A 191 15.89 -1.31 -13.24
N PRO A 192 14.69 -1.84 -13.60
CA PRO A 192 14.20 -1.76 -14.98
C PRO A 192 14.08 -0.32 -15.51
N TYR A 193 13.80 0.65 -14.63
CA TYR A 193 13.69 2.06 -15.01
C TYR A 193 15.01 2.69 -15.41
N LEU A 194 16.17 2.11 -15.03
CA LEU A 194 17.48 2.59 -15.47
C LEU A 194 17.63 2.51 -17.00
N ALA A 195 17.05 1.50 -17.64
CA ALA A 195 17.05 1.36 -19.08
C ALA A 195 16.29 2.49 -19.81
N LEU A 196 15.39 3.19 -19.11
CA LEU A 196 14.56 4.25 -19.67
C LEU A 196 15.12 5.66 -19.44
N VAL A 197 16.21 5.82 -18.69
CA VAL A 197 16.79 7.14 -18.37
C VAL A 197 17.12 7.95 -19.62
N GLY A 198 17.71 7.32 -20.63
CA GLY A 198 18.05 7.99 -21.89
C GLY A 198 16.88 8.53 -22.69
N THR A 199 15.66 8.02 -22.44
CA THR A 199 14.42 8.47 -23.14
C THR A 199 13.76 9.69 -22.49
N ILE A 200 14.15 10.03 -21.26
CA ILE A 200 13.48 11.07 -20.44
C ILE A 200 14.37 12.25 -20.09
N TRP A 201 15.66 12.18 -20.38
CA TRP A 201 16.62 13.20 -19.95
C TRP A 201 16.90 14.26 -21.03
N PRO A 202 16.94 15.57 -20.70
CA PRO A 202 16.51 16.17 -19.43
C PRO A 202 14.98 16.29 -19.30
N PRO A 203 14.41 16.02 -18.12
CA PRO A 203 12.97 16.12 -17.92
C PRO A 203 12.53 17.57 -17.97
N ARG A 204 11.49 17.85 -18.77
CA ARG A 204 10.90 19.19 -18.88
C ARG A 204 9.63 19.23 -18.03
N LEU A 205 9.76 19.73 -16.80
CA LEU A 205 8.67 19.90 -15.84
C LEU A 205 8.57 21.36 -15.43
N SER A 206 7.36 21.84 -15.21
CA SER A 206 7.09 23.13 -14.58
C SER A 206 7.62 23.12 -13.13
N ARG A 207 7.81 24.31 -12.52
CA ARG A 207 8.22 24.38 -11.11
C ARG A 207 7.24 23.70 -10.16
N PRO A 208 5.91 23.87 -10.29
CA PRO A 208 4.94 23.11 -9.48
C PRO A 208 5.07 21.60 -9.66
N ALA A 209 5.20 21.11 -10.89
CA ALA A 209 5.34 19.69 -11.21
C ALA A 209 6.60 19.07 -10.58
N TRP A 210 7.71 19.82 -10.45
CA TRP A 210 8.86 19.36 -9.68
C TRP A 210 8.53 19.19 -8.20
N GLY A 211 7.73 20.09 -7.61
CA GLY A 211 7.23 19.94 -6.25
C GLY A 211 6.40 18.67 -6.05
N GLU A 212 5.48 18.40 -6.98
CA GLU A 212 4.67 17.18 -6.98
C GLU A 212 5.52 15.92 -7.17
N MET A 213 6.52 15.95 -8.06
CA MET A 213 7.45 14.86 -8.28
C MET A 213 8.28 14.53 -7.04
N LEU A 214 8.82 15.54 -6.37
CA LEU A 214 9.54 15.38 -5.11
C LEU A 214 8.61 14.89 -4.00
N PHE A 215 7.37 15.39 -3.95
CA PHE A 215 6.35 14.86 -3.03
C PHE A 215 6.11 13.37 -3.25
N LEU A 216 5.93 12.92 -4.49
CA LEU A 216 5.71 11.51 -4.80
C LEU A 216 6.93 10.64 -4.47
N ALA A 217 8.14 11.08 -4.86
CA ALA A 217 9.35 10.31 -4.65
C ALA A 217 9.76 10.28 -3.17
N LEU A 218 9.84 11.45 -2.53
CA LEU A 218 10.39 11.59 -1.18
C LEU A 218 9.31 11.54 -0.10
N GLY A 219 8.18 12.22 -0.32
CA GLY A 219 7.06 12.26 0.62
C GLY A 219 6.31 10.92 0.65
N SER A 220 5.63 10.59 -0.44
CA SER A 220 4.78 9.40 -0.49
C SER A 220 5.59 8.11 -0.45
N THR A 221 6.65 7.96 -1.26
CA THR A 221 7.40 6.70 -1.33
C THR A 221 8.36 6.53 -0.15
N VAL A 222 9.27 7.46 0.11
CA VAL A 222 10.31 7.28 1.15
C VAL A 222 9.77 7.59 2.55
N ALA A 223 9.30 8.82 2.77
CA ALA A 223 8.86 9.25 4.10
C ALA A 223 7.60 8.49 4.54
N GLY A 224 6.63 8.26 3.63
CA GLY A 224 5.45 7.44 3.90
C GLY A 224 5.82 6.05 4.39
N MET A 225 6.72 5.36 3.69
CA MET A 225 7.21 4.04 4.09
C MET A 225 7.89 4.06 5.47
N LEU A 226 8.83 4.99 5.70
CA LEU A 226 9.57 5.06 6.96
C LEU A 226 8.67 5.41 8.15
N LEU A 227 7.74 6.36 7.96
CA LEU A 227 6.77 6.76 8.98
C LEU A 227 5.79 5.63 9.29
N TRP A 228 5.33 4.90 8.27
CA TRP A 228 4.45 3.75 8.44
C TRP A 228 5.11 2.63 9.24
N ASN A 229 6.34 2.25 8.87
CA ASN A 229 7.10 1.24 9.62
C ASN A 229 7.32 1.68 11.08
N ARG A 230 7.65 2.96 11.31
CA ARG A 230 7.78 3.52 12.66
C ARG A 230 6.46 3.48 13.43
N ALA A 231 5.34 3.73 12.76
CA ALA A 231 4.00 3.68 13.34
C ALA A 231 3.66 2.27 13.81
N ILE A 232 3.88 1.26 12.95
CA ILE A 232 3.64 -0.16 13.26
C ILE A 232 4.46 -0.60 14.47
N VAL A 233 5.77 -0.32 14.48
CA VAL A 233 6.67 -0.71 15.58
C VAL A 233 6.24 -0.09 16.92
N ARG A 234 5.70 1.14 16.90
CA ARG A 234 5.32 1.86 18.13
C ARG A 234 3.87 1.67 18.57
N GLY A 235 2.96 1.46 17.63
CA GLY A 235 1.51 1.43 17.86
C GLY A 235 0.86 0.07 17.69
N GLY A 236 1.60 -0.94 17.22
CA GLY A 236 1.10 -2.28 16.87
C GLY A 236 0.41 -2.31 15.51
N SER A 237 0.60 -3.40 14.77
CA SER A 237 0.13 -3.53 13.38
C SER A 237 -1.40 -3.39 13.27
N THR A 238 -2.17 -4.14 14.08
CA THR A 238 -3.64 -4.15 14.04
C THR A 238 -4.27 -2.77 14.24
N ARG A 239 -3.72 -1.97 15.17
CA ARG A 239 -4.25 -0.65 15.46
C ARG A 239 -3.90 0.36 14.39
N ILE A 240 -2.65 0.33 13.93
CA ILE A 240 -2.15 1.29 12.92
C ILE A 240 -2.78 1.02 11.56
N SER A 241 -2.99 -0.26 11.17
CA SER A 241 -3.62 -0.61 9.89
C SER A 241 -5.03 -0.02 9.73
N ARG A 242 -5.75 0.25 10.82
CA ARG A 242 -7.06 0.93 10.74
C ARG A 242 -6.98 2.36 10.20
N LEU A 243 -5.80 3.01 10.30
CA LEU A 243 -5.61 4.34 9.74
C LEU A 243 -5.67 4.34 8.21
N LEU A 244 -5.39 3.21 7.55
CA LEU A 244 -5.49 3.09 6.08
C LEU A 244 -6.89 3.38 5.54
N TYR A 245 -7.94 3.19 6.34
CA TYR A 245 -9.31 3.56 5.95
C TYR A 245 -9.52 5.06 5.74
N LEU A 246 -8.59 5.90 6.21
CA LEU A 246 -8.61 7.34 5.96
C LEU A 246 -7.99 7.70 4.60
N GLU A 247 -7.20 6.81 4.00
CA GLU A 247 -6.50 7.07 2.74
C GLU A 247 -7.45 7.46 1.59
N PRO A 248 -8.54 6.72 1.31
CA PRO A 248 -9.49 7.11 0.28
C PRO A 248 -10.20 8.43 0.59
N VAL A 249 -10.46 8.73 1.86
CA VAL A 249 -11.05 10.01 2.27
C VAL A 249 -10.09 11.16 1.96
N VAL A 250 -8.81 11.01 2.31
CA VAL A 250 -7.76 12.00 1.99
C VAL A 250 -7.62 12.17 0.47
N SER A 251 -7.70 11.08 -0.31
CA SER A 251 -7.64 11.14 -1.77
C SER A 251 -8.80 11.92 -2.38
N VAL A 252 -10.04 11.66 -1.94
CA VAL A 252 -11.23 12.38 -2.43
C VAL A 252 -11.15 13.86 -2.06
N LEU A 253 -10.86 14.17 -0.79
CA LEU A 253 -10.74 15.56 -0.34
C LEU A 253 -9.59 16.30 -1.05
N GLY A 254 -8.44 15.64 -1.21
CA GLY A 254 -7.31 16.18 -1.94
C GLY A 254 -7.63 16.45 -3.40
N ALA A 255 -8.34 15.54 -4.09
CA ALA A 255 -8.78 15.73 -5.46
C ALA A 255 -9.74 16.91 -5.60
N MET A 256 -10.66 17.08 -4.65
CA MET A 256 -11.57 18.25 -4.63
C MET A 256 -10.82 19.57 -4.41
N VAL A 257 -9.87 19.60 -3.48
CA VAL A 257 -9.15 20.83 -3.10
C VAL A 257 -8.09 21.22 -4.13
N PHE A 258 -7.27 20.28 -4.59
CA PHE A 258 -6.11 20.57 -5.44
C PHE A 258 -6.40 20.46 -6.93
N LEU A 259 -7.35 19.60 -7.33
CA LEU A 259 -7.68 19.40 -8.76
C LEU A 259 -9.04 19.96 -9.14
N GLY A 260 -9.83 20.48 -8.18
CA GLY A 260 -11.19 20.98 -8.43
C GLY A 260 -12.15 19.86 -8.87
N GLU A 261 -11.84 18.60 -8.61
CA GLU A 261 -12.72 17.48 -8.95
C GLU A 261 -14.02 17.55 -8.14
N ARG A 262 -15.13 17.20 -8.79
CA ARG A 262 -16.43 17.06 -8.11
C ARG A 262 -16.72 15.60 -7.87
N ALA A 263 -16.78 15.20 -6.62
CA ALA A 263 -17.21 13.85 -6.26
C ALA A 263 -18.71 13.69 -6.60
N THR A 264 -19.02 12.82 -7.56
CA THR A 264 -20.41 12.51 -7.90
C THR A 264 -21.06 11.68 -6.80
N ALA A 265 -22.41 11.68 -6.75
CA ALA A 265 -23.14 10.84 -5.79
C ALA A 265 -22.77 9.34 -5.93
N ALA A 266 -22.54 8.88 -7.17
CA ALA A 266 -22.08 7.51 -7.42
C ALA A 266 -20.69 7.23 -6.82
N VAL A 267 -19.73 8.16 -6.96
CA VAL A 267 -18.39 8.04 -6.39
C VAL A 267 -18.47 8.00 -4.85
N LEU A 268 -19.28 8.86 -4.23
CA LEU A 268 -19.45 8.87 -2.77
C LEU A 268 -20.15 7.60 -2.27
N ALA A 269 -21.27 7.19 -2.89
CA ALA A 269 -22.00 5.99 -2.50
C ALA A 269 -21.16 4.72 -2.69
N GLY A 270 -20.49 4.58 -3.82
CA GLY A 270 -19.60 3.46 -4.09
C GLY A 270 -18.40 3.43 -3.12
N GLY A 271 -17.84 4.60 -2.78
CA GLY A 271 -16.78 4.73 -1.79
C GLY A 271 -17.20 4.25 -0.40
N VAL A 272 -18.40 4.63 0.05
CA VAL A 272 -18.98 4.12 1.31
C VAL A 272 -19.09 2.60 1.28
N LEU A 273 -19.57 2.01 0.16
CA LEU A 273 -19.66 0.55 0.02
C LEU A 273 -18.29 -0.12 0.05
N VAL A 274 -17.28 0.42 -0.64
CA VAL A 274 -15.90 -0.12 -0.61
C VAL A 274 -15.38 -0.13 0.82
N ILE A 275 -15.46 1.01 1.51
CA ILE A 275 -14.98 1.13 2.90
C ILE A 275 -15.74 0.19 3.82
N ALA A 276 -17.07 0.13 3.72
CA ALA A 276 -17.90 -0.78 4.53
C ALA A 276 -17.52 -2.25 4.30
N GLY A 277 -17.34 -2.67 3.04
CA GLY A 277 -16.92 -4.02 2.70
C GLY A 277 -15.57 -4.38 3.31
N VAL A 278 -14.60 -3.48 3.21
CA VAL A 278 -13.25 -3.69 3.78
C VAL A 278 -13.28 -3.72 5.31
N LEU A 279 -14.13 -2.90 5.96
CA LEU A 279 -14.33 -2.95 7.43
C LEU A 279 -14.91 -4.29 7.88
N VAL A 280 -15.91 -4.83 7.17
CA VAL A 280 -16.50 -6.14 7.46
C VAL A 280 -15.44 -7.26 7.37
N ILE A 281 -14.52 -7.17 6.40
CA ILE A 281 -13.38 -8.09 6.25
C ILE A 281 -12.41 -7.94 7.43
N GLY A 282 -12.03 -6.72 7.76
CA GLY A 282 -11.02 -6.41 8.79
C GLY A 282 -11.39 -6.93 10.19
N ASP A 283 -12.66 -6.85 10.57
CA ASP A 283 -13.15 -7.38 11.85
C ASP A 283 -13.03 -8.92 11.96
N SER A 284 -12.98 -9.61 10.83
CA SER A 284 -12.82 -11.07 10.80
C SER A 284 -11.38 -11.53 11.02
N ALA A 285 -10.40 -10.74 10.59
CA ALA A 285 -8.99 -11.03 10.77
C ALA A 285 -8.53 -10.83 12.24
N THR A 286 -9.26 -10.02 13.03
CA THR A 286 -8.97 -9.76 14.45
C THR A 286 -9.66 -10.72 15.41
N GLY A 287 -10.59 -11.55 14.94
CA GLY A 287 -11.35 -12.53 15.74
C GLY A 287 -10.66 -13.88 15.94
N GLY A 288 -9.47 -14.09 15.41
CA GLY A 288 -8.62 -15.24 15.73
C GLY A 288 -8.14 -15.13 17.18
N LYS A 289 -8.41 -16.18 18.00
CA LYS A 289 -8.03 -16.29 19.42
C LYS A 289 -6.60 -15.81 19.64
N PRO A 290 -6.33 -15.07 20.75
CA PRO A 290 -4.96 -14.81 21.19
C PRO A 290 -4.20 -16.14 21.32
N ASP A 291 -3.01 -16.18 20.78
CA ASP A 291 -2.12 -17.35 20.80
C ASP A 291 -1.96 -17.82 22.27
N GLU A 292 -2.40 -19.05 22.57
CA GLU A 292 -2.28 -19.68 23.89
C GLU A 292 -0.82 -19.80 24.33
N ARG A 293 0.13 -19.57 23.44
CA ARG A 293 1.57 -19.58 23.74
C ARG A 293 2.01 -18.39 24.60
N GLU A 294 1.32 -17.25 24.55
CA GLU A 294 1.64 -16.12 25.46
C GLU A 294 1.12 -16.34 26.89
N ARG A 295 0.14 -17.19 27.12
CA ARG A 295 -0.35 -17.53 28.47
C ARG A 295 0.45 -18.61 29.18
N GLY A 296 1.19 -19.45 28.44
CA GLY A 296 1.99 -20.52 29.01
C GLY A 296 3.30 -20.06 29.64
N VAL A 297 3.84 -18.92 29.27
CA VAL A 297 5.13 -18.41 29.77
C VAL A 297 4.98 -17.68 31.11
N SER A 298 3.79 -17.30 31.52
CA SER A 298 3.55 -16.59 32.80
C SER A 298 3.18 -17.53 33.98
N ALA A 299 3.07 -18.83 33.76
CA ALA A 299 2.58 -19.78 34.79
C ALA A 299 3.66 -20.72 35.36
N GLU A 300 4.89 -20.69 34.87
CA GLU A 300 5.99 -21.50 35.44
C GLU A 300 7.00 -20.63 36.16
N THR A 301 6.60 -20.10 37.31
CA THR A 301 7.54 -19.75 38.38
C THR A 301 7.61 -20.95 39.34
N PRO A 302 8.67 -21.75 39.41
CA PRO A 302 8.79 -22.77 40.45
C PRO A 302 9.03 -22.11 41.81
N SER A 303 8.03 -22.15 42.64
CA SER A 303 8.22 -21.99 44.08
C SER A 303 9.04 -23.14 44.63
N SER A 304 10.34 -22.95 44.72
CA SER A 304 11.21 -23.86 45.47
C SER A 304 12.23 -23.08 46.30
N ALA A 305 11.75 -22.53 47.40
CA ALA A 305 12.62 -22.12 48.52
C ALA A 305 11.85 -22.33 49.82
N ARG A 306 11.83 -23.58 50.31
CA ARG A 306 11.69 -23.86 51.75
C ARG A 306 12.27 -25.21 52.11
N SER A 307 13.08 -25.15 53.13
CA SER A 307 13.60 -26.18 54.02
C SER A 307 15.02 -26.68 53.73
N LEU A 308 15.99 -26.00 54.29
CA LEU A 308 17.09 -26.69 54.97
C LEU A 308 17.05 -26.18 56.41
N GLY A 309 16.57 -27.08 57.27
CA GLY A 309 16.53 -26.94 58.70
C GLY A 309 17.93 -27.00 59.30
N VAL A 310 18.09 -26.23 60.31
CA VAL A 310 19.12 -26.24 61.34
C VAL A 310 19.04 -27.55 62.12
N GLY A 311 20.20 -28.16 62.34
CA GLY A 311 20.33 -29.26 63.25
C GLY A 311 21.78 -29.76 63.34
N GLY A 312 22.45 -29.45 64.43
CA GLY A 312 23.75 -30.10 64.86
C GLY A 312 24.87 -29.12 65.07
#